data_ecaecab832df8f4ad05659470bd22500
#
_entry.id   ecaecab832df8f4ad05659470bd22500
#
_cell.length_a   1.000
_cell.length_b   1.000
_cell.length_c   1.000
_cell.angle_alpha   90.00
_cell.angle_beta   90.00
_cell.angle_gamma   90.00
#
_symmetry.space_group_name_H-M   'P 1'
#
loop_
_entity.id
_entity.type
_entity.pdbx_description
1 polymer ?
#
loop_
_entity_poly.entity_id
_entity_poly.type
_entity_poly.pdbx_seq_one_letter_code
_entity_poly.pdbx_strand_id
1 'polypeptide(L)'
;MENRFIHPSAVIEPGAKVANDVVIGPFSYIGAEVILHSGVEIKSHVVVTGKTEIEQETVVYSFAVIGEIPQDLKFNGEKTVLKIGKRNQIRENVTINVGTSGGGGITSVGNNCLF
;
A
#
# COMPACT_ATOMS: atom_id res chain seq x y z
N MET A 1 21.51 -10.68 0.12
CA MET A 1 21.87 -9.50 0.92
C MET A 1 20.67 -8.59 1.03
N GLU A 2 20.38 -8.13 2.23
CA GLU A 2 19.27 -7.25 2.45
C GLU A 2 19.62 -5.83 2.05
N ASN A 3 18.76 -5.19 1.25
CA ASN A 3 18.87 -3.78 0.90
C ASN A 3 17.72 -2.97 1.49
N ARG A 4 17.06 -3.58 2.46
CA ARG A 4 15.91 -2.96 3.11
C ARG A 4 16.33 -1.74 3.89
N PHE A 5 15.62 -0.64 3.67
CA PHE A 5 15.79 0.57 4.45
C PHE A 5 14.45 1.06 4.95
N ILE A 6 14.28 1.08 6.26
CA ILE A 6 13.07 1.61 6.88
C ILE A 6 13.51 2.77 7.77
N HIS A 7 13.03 3.96 7.43
CA HIS A 7 13.40 5.14 8.20
C HIS A 7 12.88 4.99 9.64
N PRO A 8 13.67 5.42 10.65
CA PRO A 8 13.26 5.25 12.05
C PRO A 8 11.93 5.90 12.43
N SER A 9 11.52 6.94 11.69
CA SER A 9 10.23 7.61 11.96
C SER A 9 9.05 6.94 11.27
N ALA A 10 9.29 5.93 10.42
CA ALA A 10 8.20 5.19 9.80
C ALA A 10 7.57 4.25 10.83
N VAL A 11 6.26 4.08 10.74
CA VAL A 11 5.53 3.17 11.61
C VAL A 11 5.12 1.94 10.81
N ILE A 12 5.63 0.78 11.21
CA ILE A 12 5.27 -0.50 10.61
C ILE A 12 4.55 -1.30 11.68
N GLU A 13 3.27 -1.52 11.49
CA GLU A 13 2.49 -2.25 12.48
C GLU A 13 2.90 -3.73 12.51
N PRO A 14 2.84 -4.35 13.70
CA PRO A 14 3.10 -5.81 13.79
C PRO A 14 2.14 -6.57 12.90
N GLY A 15 2.66 -7.52 12.13
CA GLY A 15 1.88 -8.31 11.20
C GLY A 15 2.11 -7.94 9.74
N ALA A 16 2.59 -6.74 9.46
CA ALA A 16 2.92 -6.35 8.10
C ALA A 16 4.04 -7.24 7.55
N LYS A 17 3.92 -7.62 6.29
CA LYS A 17 4.93 -8.45 5.62
C LYS A 17 5.70 -7.58 4.64
N VAL A 18 6.97 -7.35 4.92
CA VAL A 18 7.82 -6.44 4.17
C VAL A 18 9.03 -7.22 3.67
N ALA A 19 9.22 -7.26 2.35
CA ALA A 19 10.35 -7.97 1.76
C ALA A 19 11.68 -7.32 2.13
N ASN A 20 12.78 -8.05 1.94
CA ASN A 20 14.09 -7.65 2.45
C ASN A 20 14.70 -6.43 1.76
N ASP A 21 14.21 -6.06 0.58
CA ASP A 21 14.76 -4.97 -0.21
C ASP A 21 13.78 -3.81 -0.38
N VAL A 22 12.81 -3.70 0.51
CA VAL A 22 11.84 -2.61 0.48
C VAL A 22 12.44 -1.37 1.12
N VAL A 23 12.13 -0.19 0.54
CA VAL A 23 12.52 1.11 1.09
C VAL A 23 11.27 1.82 1.58
N ILE A 24 11.31 2.28 2.84
CA ILE A 24 10.19 3.02 3.44
C ILE A 24 10.73 4.31 4.02
N GLY A 25 10.27 5.44 3.50
CA GLY A 25 10.74 6.76 3.89
C GLY A 25 10.13 7.26 5.20
N PRO A 26 10.56 8.45 5.64
CA PRO A 26 10.16 8.99 6.94
C PRO A 26 8.67 9.31 7.01
N PHE A 27 8.12 9.17 8.21
CA PHE A 27 6.74 9.51 8.52
C PHE A 27 5.70 8.74 7.71
N SER A 28 6.08 7.60 7.14
CA SER A 28 5.13 6.73 6.46
C SER A 28 4.54 5.73 7.45
N TYR A 29 3.32 5.28 7.16
CA TYR A 29 2.59 4.34 8.00
C TYR A 29 2.22 3.10 7.18
N ILE A 30 2.58 1.93 7.69
CA ILE A 30 2.27 0.65 7.05
C ILE A 30 1.45 -0.17 8.03
N GLY A 31 0.23 -0.49 7.65
CA GLY A 31 -0.72 -1.22 8.50
C GLY A 31 -0.40 -2.70 8.64
N ALA A 32 -1.05 -3.34 9.59
CA ALA A 32 -0.72 -4.71 10.00
C ALA A 32 -1.04 -5.77 8.95
N GLU A 33 -1.96 -5.50 8.03
CA GLU A 33 -2.36 -6.48 7.01
C GLU A 33 -1.77 -6.17 5.64
N VAL A 34 -0.77 -5.30 5.58
CA VAL A 34 -0.12 -4.89 4.34
C VAL A 34 0.99 -5.87 3.98
N ILE A 35 1.11 -6.16 2.68
CA ILE A 35 2.18 -6.99 2.13
C ILE A 35 2.91 -6.17 1.07
N LEU A 36 4.21 -5.93 1.28
CA LEU A 36 5.06 -5.21 0.33
C LEU A 36 6.09 -6.17 -0.23
N HIS A 37 6.05 -6.37 -1.54
CA HIS A 37 6.94 -7.31 -2.21
C HIS A 37 8.28 -6.66 -2.56
N SER A 38 9.16 -7.46 -3.15
CA SER A 38 10.53 -7.08 -3.47
C SER A 38 10.61 -5.81 -4.30
N GLY A 39 11.50 -4.91 -3.94
CA GLY A 39 11.78 -3.70 -4.70
C GLY A 39 10.74 -2.59 -4.56
N VAL A 40 9.72 -2.77 -3.72
CA VAL A 40 8.75 -1.70 -3.48
C VAL A 40 9.42 -0.54 -2.77
N GLU A 41 9.15 0.66 -3.23
CA GLU A 41 9.66 1.88 -2.60
C GLU A 41 8.50 2.75 -2.13
N ILE A 42 8.49 3.05 -0.86
CA ILE A 42 7.51 3.95 -0.23
C ILE A 42 8.27 5.22 0.14
N LYS A 43 7.87 6.35 -0.45
CA LYS A 43 8.51 7.63 -0.15
C LYS A 43 8.10 8.13 1.23
N SER A 44 8.19 9.42 1.50
CA SER A 44 7.81 9.97 2.80
C SER A 44 6.33 10.27 2.89
N HIS A 45 5.79 10.24 4.11
CA HIS A 45 4.40 10.66 4.36
C HIS A 45 3.39 9.87 3.54
N VAL A 46 3.60 8.58 3.41
CA VAL A 46 2.67 7.68 2.70
C VAL A 46 1.91 6.85 3.73
N VAL A 47 0.63 6.66 3.49
CA VAL A 47 -0.19 5.76 4.31
C VAL A 47 -0.59 4.56 3.47
N VAL A 48 -0.20 3.37 3.90
CA VAL A 48 -0.66 2.11 3.30
C VAL A 48 -1.33 1.32 4.42
N THR A 49 -2.61 1.07 4.26
CA THR A 49 -3.39 0.44 5.31
C THR A 49 -4.37 -0.56 4.71
N GLY A 50 -5.20 -1.17 5.55
CA GLY A 50 -6.15 -2.18 5.11
C GLY A 50 -5.45 -3.45 4.65
N LYS A 51 -6.22 -4.36 4.06
CA LYS A 51 -5.66 -5.60 3.52
C LYS A 51 -5.18 -5.32 2.10
N THR A 52 -3.96 -4.82 2.00
CA THR A 52 -3.38 -4.29 0.76
C THR A 52 -2.08 -5.04 0.44
N GLU A 53 -1.99 -5.49 -0.80
CA GLU A 53 -0.78 -6.15 -1.30
C GLU A 53 -0.22 -5.33 -2.46
N ILE A 54 1.08 -4.96 -2.39
CA ILE A 54 1.76 -4.20 -3.42
C ILE A 54 2.86 -5.07 -4.00
N GLU A 55 2.76 -5.36 -5.29
CA GLU A 55 3.69 -6.24 -6.00
C GLU A 55 5.00 -5.54 -6.32
N GLN A 56 5.95 -6.30 -6.90
CA GLN A 56 7.34 -5.90 -7.01
C GLN A 56 7.53 -4.58 -7.76
N GLU A 57 8.48 -3.81 -7.27
CA GLU A 57 9.03 -2.62 -7.94
C GLU A 57 8.02 -1.49 -8.15
N THR A 58 6.92 -1.50 -7.41
CA THR A 58 6.00 -0.38 -7.39
C THR A 58 6.57 0.73 -6.51
N VAL A 59 6.48 1.97 -6.97
CA VAL A 59 6.93 3.15 -6.23
C VAL A 59 5.70 3.96 -5.82
N VAL A 60 5.63 4.29 -4.54
CA VAL A 60 4.55 5.11 -3.99
C VAL A 60 5.13 6.43 -3.54
N TYR A 61 4.66 7.52 -4.13
CA TYR A 61 5.20 8.85 -3.89
C TYR A 61 4.52 9.52 -2.69
N SER A 62 5.13 10.57 -2.20
CA SER A 62 4.75 11.24 -0.95
C SER A 62 3.29 11.69 -0.95
N PHE A 63 2.66 11.58 0.20
CA PHE A 63 1.27 12.00 0.44
C PHE A 63 0.23 11.14 -0.27
N ALA A 64 0.61 9.99 -0.81
CA ALA A 64 -0.38 9.03 -1.31
C ALA A 64 -1.01 8.28 -0.14
N VAL A 65 -2.28 7.91 -0.28
CA VAL A 65 -3.02 7.13 0.72
C VAL A 65 -3.59 5.92 0.02
N ILE A 66 -3.21 4.73 0.48
CA ILE A 66 -3.55 3.48 -0.18
C ILE A 66 -4.23 2.56 0.82
N GLY A 67 -5.37 2.00 0.42
CA GLY A 67 -6.04 0.97 1.19
C GLY A 67 -7.00 1.48 2.24
N GLU A 68 -7.30 2.78 2.25
CA GLU A 68 -8.27 3.32 3.20
C GLU A 68 -9.67 2.76 2.96
N ILE A 69 -10.49 2.79 4.01
CA ILE A 69 -11.89 2.41 3.92
C ILE A 69 -12.61 3.41 3.03
N PRO A 70 -13.39 2.94 2.02
CA PRO A 70 -14.17 3.85 1.20
C PRO A 70 -15.16 4.65 2.03
N GLN A 71 -15.43 5.88 1.63
CA GLN A 71 -16.44 6.72 2.28
C GLN A 71 -17.85 6.35 1.82
N ASP A 72 -18.10 5.09 1.62
CA ASP A 72 -19.40 4.58 1.22
C ASP A 72 -20.17 4.20 2.49
N LEU A 73 -21.35 4.77 2.65
CA LEU A 73 -22.18 4.48 3.81
C LEU A 73 -22.61 3.02 3.91
N LYS A 74 -22.46 2.27 2.82
CA LYS A 74 -22.77 0.84 2.80
C LYS A 74 -21.62 -0.04 3.26
N PHE A 75 -20.44 0.55 3.51
CA PHE A 75 -19.30 -0.22 3.95
C PHE A 75 -19.48 -0.58 5.42
N ASN A 76 -19.54 -1.87 5.72
CA ASN A 76 -19.77 -2.38 7.07
C ASN A 76 -18.57 -3.14 7.64
N GLY A 77 -17.36 -2.80 7.21
CA GLY A 77 -16.17 -3.47 7.69
C GLY A 77 -15.94 -4.83 7.07
N GLU A 78 -16.53 -5.10 5.91
CA GLU A 78 -16.32 -6.35 5.20
C GLU A 78 -14.83 -6.53 4.89
N LYS A 79 -14.41 -7.78 4.81
CA LYS A 79 -13.04 -8.10 4.44
C LYS A 79 -12.84 -7.87 2.96
N THR A 80 -12.33 -6.72 2.63
CA THR A 80 -12.01 -6.36 1.25
C THR A 80 -10.51 -6.28 1.07
N VAL A 81 -10.04 -6.54 -0.16
CA VAL A 81 -8.62 -6.64 -0.48
C VAL A 81 -8.30 -5.67 -1.61
N LEU A 82 -7.18 -4.99 -1.48
CA LEU A 82 -6.63 -4.17 -2.55
C LEU A 82 -5.33 -4.82 -3.04
N LYS A 83 -5.26 -5.12 -4.33
CA LYS A 83 -4.06 -5.67 -4.95
C LYS A 83 -3.51 -4.70 -5.97
N ILE A 84 -2.28 -4.28 -5.78
CA ILE A 84 -1.59 -3.37 -6.69
C ILE A 84 -0.49 -4.18 -7.38
N GLY A 85 -0.51 -4.19 -8.71
CA GLY A 85 0.42 -4.98 -9.50
C GLY A 85 1.85 -4.44 -9.48
N LYS A 86 2.64 -4.88 -10.44
CA LYS A 86 4.09 -4.63 -10.49
C LYS A 86 4.42 -3.34 -11.21
N ARG A 87 5.49 -2.69 -10.79
CA ARG A 87 6.12 -1.58 -11.50
C ARG A 87 5.15 -0.42 -11.78
N ASN A 88 4.25 -0.17 -10.84
CA ASN A 88 3.38 0.99 -10.91
C ASN A 88 4.08 2.20 -10.30
N GLN A 89 3.69 3.39 -10.75
CA GLN A 89 4.09 4.63 -10.11
C GLN A 89 2.84 5.31 -9.59
N ILE A 90 2.70 5.33 -8.28
CA ILE A 90 1.55 5.95 -7.61
C ILE A 90 2.03 7.30 -7.10
N ARG A 91 1.69 8.35 -7.85
CA ARG A 91 2.24 9.68 -7.64
C ARG A 91 1.66 10.36 -6.42
N GLU A 92 2.15 11.57 -6.16
CA GLU A 92 1.77 12.37 -5.00
C GLU A 92 0.27 12.61 -4.95
N ASN A 93 -0.27 12.57 -3.75
CA ASN A 93 -1.67 12.88 -3.45
C ASN A 93 -2.70 11.92 -4.07
N VAL A 94 -2.26 10.78 -4.59
CA VAL A 94 -3.19 9.76 -5.10
C VAL A 94 -3.82 9.03 -3.92
N THR A 95 -5.11 8.78 -4.01
CA THR A 95 -5.84 7.97 -3.04
C THR A 95 -6.42 6.74 -3.73
N ILE A 96 -6.11 5.55 -3.20
CA ILE A 96 -6.65 4.29 -3.68
C ILE A 96 -7.31 3.60 -2.49
N ASN A 97 -8.62 3.43 -2.55
CA ASN A 97 -9.39 2.81 -1.47
C ASN A 97 -9.54 1.31 -1.69
N VAL A 98 -9.73 0.57 -0.60
CA VAL A 98 -10.13 -0.84 -0.72
C VAL A 98 -11.52 -0.92 -1.33
N GLY A 99 -11.81 -2.04 -2.00
CA GLY A 99 -13.14 -2.24 -2.56
C GLY A 99 -14.17 -2.54 -1.47
N THR A 100 -15.43 -2.57 -1.86
CA THR A 100 -16.52 -3.01 -0.98
C THR A 100 -16.94 -4.42 -1.35
N SER A 101 -17.61 -5.12 -0.43
CA SER A 101 -18.07 -6.47 -0.70
C SER A 101 -19.09 -6.49 -1.85
N GLY A 102 -19.88 -5.42 -1.98
CA GLY A 102 -20.82 -5.28 -3.09
C GLY A 102 -20.14 -5.17 -4.44
N GLY A 103 -18.87 -4.77 -4.47
CA GLY A 103 -18.06 -4.71 -5.68
C GLY A 103 -17.19 -5.95 -5.88
N GLY A 104 -17.47 -7.04 -5.18
CA GLY A 104 -16.71 -8.27 -5.29
C GLY A 104 -15.61 -8.43 -4.25
N GLY A 105 -15.42 -7.45 -3.39
CA GLY A 105 -14.46 -7.53 -2.28
C GLY A 105 -12.99 -7.38 -2.67
N ILE A 106 -12.67 -7.26 -3.95
CA ILE A 106 -11.29 -7.13 -4.43
C ILE A 106 -11.20 -5.97 -5.40
N THR A 107 -10.28 -5.04 -5.10
CA THR A 107 -9.91 -3.97 -6.03
C THR A 107 -8.51 -4.28 -6.54
N SER A 108 -8.34 -4.29 -7.86
CA SER A 108 -7.07 -4.62 -8.48
C SER A 108 -6.57 -3.47 -9.35
N VAL A 109 -5.28 -3.20 -9.24
CA VAL A 109 -4.57 -2.27 -10.11
C VAL A 109 -3.57 -3.09 -10.91
N GLY A 110 -3.53 -2.88 -12.22
CA GLY A 110 -2.65 -3.65 -13.09
C GLY A 110 -1.18 -3.30 -12.92
N ASN A 111 -0.36 -3.65 -13.94
CA ASN A 111 1.08 -3.43 -13.91
C ASN A 111 1.47 -2.23 -14.75
N ASN A 112 2.62 -1.62 -14.45
CA ASN A 112 3.24 -0.57 -15.27
C ASN A 112 2.33 0.64 -15.49
N CYS A 113 1.52 0.97 -14.52
CA CYS A 113 0.59 2.11 -14.60
C CYS A 113 1.21 3.34 -13.95
N LEU A 114 0.78 4.52 -14.40
CA LEU A 114 1.12 5.80 -13.80
C LEU A 114 -0.18 6.46 -13.33
N PHE A 115 -0.19 6.86 -12.08
CA PHE A 115 -1.38 7.44 -11.45
C PHE A 115 -1.13 8.89 -11.06
#